data_979b5d88ece74ba08490fe7c920219f8
#
_entry.id   979b5d88ece74ba08490fe7c920219f8
#
_cell.length_a   1.000
_cell.length_b   1.000
_cell.length_c   1.000
_cell.angle_alpha   90.00
_cell.angle_beta   90.00
_cell.angle_gamma   90.00
#
_symmetry.space_group_name_H-M   'P 1'
#
loop_
_entity.id
_entity.type
_entity.pdbx_description
1 polymer ?
#
loop_
_entity_poly.entity_id
_entity_poly.type
_entity_poly.pdbx_seq_one_letter_code
_entity_poly.pdbx_strand_id
1 'polypeptide(L)'
;MVHLQGVIYERGMNMGDSKFVGLSFEQVVRKYKDTVGSVCLMRLKNPTDADDCFQNTFLRLYKKSPFFNDEEHLKAWLIRVAINECNRFLKKNRPFIPVGKIEAEKTYFPHDEVDMSWALLKLDHKYRDVIYLYYCEDYKVEEIANILKKSPNTVKTLLKRGREKVKEIYGGDE
;
A
#
# COMPACT_ATOMS: atom_id res chain seq x y z
N MET A 1 8.28 -15.46 1.43
CA MET A 1 8.40 -15.54 -0.04
C MET A 1 7.14 -16.23 -0.55
N VAL A 2 6.17 -15.44 -0.98
CA VAL A 2 4.77 -15.84 -1.12
C VAL A 2 4.55 -16.63 -2.41
N HIS A 3 3.80 -17.74 -2.30
CA HIS A 3 3.41 -18.65 -3.39
C HIS A 3 2.41 -18.00 -4.39
N LEU A 4 2.81 -16.93 -5.09
CA LEU A 4 2.07 -16.45 -6.26
C LEU A 4 2.26 -17.36 -7.49
N GLN A 5 3.29 -18.22 -7.48
CA GLN A 5 3.57 -19.15 -8.58
C GLN A 5 2.48 -20.22 -8.77
N GLY A 6 1.81 -20.67 -7.71
CA GLY A 6 0.81 -21.75 -7.80
C GLY A 6 -0.51 -21.35 -8.46
N VAL A 7 -0.91 -20.08 -8.40
CA VAL A 7 -2.19 -19.60 -8.96
C VAL A 7 -2.09 -19.25 -10.46
N ILE A 8 -0.88 -19.01 -10.95
CA ILE A 8 -0.62 -18.60 -12.34
C ILE A 8 -0.58 -19.79 -13.30
N TYR A 9 -0.25 -20.99 -12.81
CA TYR A 9 -0.01 -22.19 -13.66
C TYR A 9 -1.30 -22.88 -14.16
N GLU A 10 -2.46 -22.64 -13.57
CA GLU A 10 -3.67 -23.44 -13.89
C GLU A 10 -4.48 -22.96 -15.11
N ARG A 11 -4.12 -21.86 -15.76
CA ARG A 11 -4.86 -21.37 -16.93
C ARG A 11 -3.96 -20.91 -18.08
N GLY A 12 -3.24 -21.81 -18.69
CA GLY A 12 -2.68 -21.70 -20.06
C GLY A 12 -2.37 -20.28 -20.57
N MET A 13 -1.58 -19.48 -19.79
CA MET A 13 -1.34 -18.11 -20.14
C MET A 13 -0.06 -17.93 -20.94
N ASN A 14 -0.22 -17.32 -22.10
CA ASN A 14 0.88 -16.74 -22.84
C ASN A 14 1.50 -15.59 -22.03
N MET A 15 2.68 -15.80 -21.44
CA MET A 15 3.44 -14.82 -20.64
C MET A 15 3.98 -13.62 -21.48
N GLY A 16 3.53 -13.43 -22.72
CA GLY A 16 4.05 -12.46 -23.67
C GLY A 16 3.18 -11.22 -23.94
N ASP A 17 1.97 -11.15 -23.40
CA ASP A 17 1.08 -10.02 -23.67
C ASP A 17 1.39 -8.83 -22.75
N SER A 18 1.99 -7.78 -23.32
CA SER A 18 2.21 -6.47 -22.68
C SER A 18 0.89 -5.70 -22.49
N LYS A 19 0.02 -6.20 -21.61
CA LYS A 19 -1.32 -5.66 -21.35
C LYS A 19 -1.34 -4.41 -20.49
N PHE A 20 -0.31 -4.19 -19.69
CA PHE A 20 -0.25 -3.14 -18.69
C PHE A 20 0.81 -2.12 -19.04
N VAL A 21 0.48 -1.18 -19.93
CA VAL A 21 1.40 -0.11 -20.37
C VAL A 21 2.73 -0.68 -20.87
N GLY A 22 2.67 -1.71 -21.72
CA GLY A 22 3.87 -2.37 -22.24
C GLY A 22 4.50 -3.41 -21.30
N LEU A 23 3.95 -3.63 -20.11
CA LEU A 23 4.43 -4.60 -19.14
C LEU A 23 3.58 -5.88 -19.14
N SER A 24 4.23 -7.03 -18.95
CA SER A 24 3.53 -8.27 -18.64
C SER A 24 3.02 -8.24 -17.18
N PHE A 25 2.06 -9.10 -16.85
CA PHE A 25 1.59 -9.22 -15.47
C PHE A 25 2.70 -9.53 -14.47
N GLU A 26 3.62 -10.44 -14.83
CA GLU A 26 4.76 -10.78 -13.99
C GLU A 26 5.69 -9.58 -13.75
N GLN A 27 5.96 -8.78 -14.80
CA GLN A 27 6.75 -7.57 -14.69
C GLN A 27 6.10 -6.54 -13.78
N VAL A 28 4.77 -6.38 -13.86
CA VAL A 28 4.01 -5.50 -12.97
C VAL A 28 4.12 -5.99 -11.52
N VAL A 29 3.93 -7.28 -11.26
CA VAL A 29 4.08 -7.84 -9.90
C VAL A 29 5.48 -7.59 -9.37
N ARG A 30 6.52 -7.90 -10.18
CA ARG A 30 7.92 -7.71 -9.77
C ARG A 30 8.24 -6.25 -9.47
N LYS A 31 7.73 -5.32 -10.28
CA LYS A 31 7.99 -3.87 -10.16
C LYS A 31 7.30 -3.24 -8.95
N TYR A 32 6.05 -3.64 -8.66
CA TYR A 32 5.20 -2.97 -7.68
C TYR A 32 4.93 -3.78 -6.40
N LYS A 33 5.55 -4.95 -6.23
CA LYS A 33 5.36 -5.81 -5.05
C LYS A 33 5.68 -5.10 -3.74
N ASP A 34 6.77 -4.33 -3.71
CA ASP A 34 7.24 -3.65 -2.50
C ASP A 34 6.29 -2.50 -2.14
N THR A 35 5.89 -1.66 -3.10
CA THR A 35 4.90 -0.61 -2.90
C THR A 35 3.56 -1.16 -2.39
N VAL A 36 3.02 -2.20 -3.05
CA VAL A 36 1.73 -2.80 -2.65
C VAL A 36 1.85 -3.50 -1.29
N GLY A 37 2.94 -4.23 -1.05
CA GLY A 37 3.22 -4.90 0.22
C GLY A 37 3.32 -3.91 1.37
N SER A 38 4.07 -2.82 1.20
CA SER A 38 4.21 -1.76 2.20
C SER A 38 2.87 -1.12 2.54
N VAL A 39 2.04 -0.79 1.54
CA VAL A 39 0.69 -0.26 1.75
C VAL A 39 -0.17 -1.22 2.58
N CYS A 40 -0.18 -2.51 2.24
CA CYS A 40 -0.97 -3.52 2.95
C CYS A 40 -0.48 -3.69 4.39
N LEU A 41 0.83 -3.85 4.60
CA LEU A 41 1.43 -4.06 5.90
C LEU A 41 1.21 -2.86 6.84
N MET A 42 1.43 -1.63 6.35
CA MET A 42 1.18 -0.42 7.13
C MET A 42 -0.27 -0.29 7.57
N ARG A 43 -1.23 -0.76 6.76
CA ARG A 43 -2.64 -0.63 7.11
C ARG A 43 -3.12 -1.71 8.06
N LEU A 44 -2.69 -2.94 7.89
CA LEU A 44 -3.19 -4.09 8.65
C LEU A 44 -2.31 -4.41 9.86
N LYS A 45 -1.04 -4.04 9.81
CA LYS A 45 -0.07 -4.28 10.88
C LYS A 45 0.06 -5.77 11.26
N ASN A 46 -0.34 -6.65 10.37
CA ASN A 46 -0.24 -8.10 10.50
C ASN A 46 0.24 -8.66 9.17
N PRO A 47 1.38 -9.36 9.10
CA PRO A 47 1.95 -9.86 7.85
C PRO A 47 1.02 -10.82 7.10
N THR A 48 0.36 -11.74 7.79
CA THR A 48 -0.54 -12.72 7.17
C THR A 48 -1.75 -12.05 6.52
N ASP A 49 -2.39 -11.10 7.24
CA ASP A 49 -3.53 -10.35 6.72
C ASP A 49 -3.11 -9.43 5.56
N ALA A 50 -1.89 -8.86 5.66
CA ALA A 50 -1.31 -8.03 4.60
C ALA A 50 -1.04 -8.84 3.32
N ASP A 51 -0.54 -10.06 3.44
CA ASP A 51 -0.31 -10.97 2.31
C ASP A 51 -1.62 -11.32 1.58
N ASP A 52 -2.70 -11.55 2.29
CA ASP A 52 -4.02 -11.80 1.69
C ASP A 52 -4.49 -10.58 0.87
N CYS A 53 -4.37 -9.38 1.42
CA CYS A 53 -4.74 -8.15 0.72
C CYS A 53 -3.81 -7.86 -0.47
N PHE A 54 -2.51 -8.14 -0.34
CA PHE A 54 -1.53 -8.06 -1.40
C PHE A 54 -1.91 -8.97 -2.58
N GLN A 55 -2.16 -10.25 -2.33
CA GLN A 55 -2.57 -11.21 -3.35
C GLN A 55 -3.88 -10.78 -4.03
N ASN A 56 -4.88 -10.37 -3.25
CA ASN A 56 -6.16 -9.91 -3.77
C ASN A 56 -6.02 -8.66 -4.67
N THR A 57 -5.04 -7.79 -4.39
CA THR A 57 -4.75 -6.61 -5.22
C THR A 57 -4.32 -7.03 -6.62
N PHE A 58 -3.33 -7.92 -6.74
CA PHE A 58 -2.86 -8.41 -8.04
C PHE A 58 -3.86 -9.33 -8.74
N LEU A 59 -4.62 -10.14 -7.99
CA LEU A 59 -5.74 -10.91 -8.57
C LEU A 59 -6.81 -10.01 -9.19
N ARG A 60 -7.07 -8.83 -8.61
CA ARG A 60 -7.99 -7.85 -9.22
C ARG A 60 -7.43 -7.24 -10.48
N LEU A 61 -6.14 -6.89 -10.50
CA LEU A 61 -5.49 -6.42 -11.72
C LEU A 61 -5.66 -7.46 -12.84
N TYR A 62 -5.34 -8.70 -12.53
CA TYR A 62 -5.43 -9.81 -13.45
C TYR A 62 -6.84 -10.01 -14.00
N LYS A 63 -7.84 -10.11 -13.11
CA LYS A 63 -9.24 -10.37 -13.49
C LYS A 63 -9.89 -9.21 -14.25
N LYS A 64 -9.58 -7.97 -13.88
CA LYS A 64 -10.21 -6.79 -14.48
C LYS A 64 -9.49 -6.30 -15.71
N SER A 65 -8.16 -6.50 -15.77
CA SER A 65 -7.29 -6.02 -16.86
C SER A 65 -7.68 -4.61 -17.35
N PRO A 66 -7.75 -3.60 -16.45
CA PRO A 66 -8.21 -2.27 -16.87
C PRO A 66 -7.18 -1.63 -17.80
N PHE A 67 -7.66 -0.67 -18.59
CA PHE A 67 -6.76 0.15 -19.41
C PHE A 67 -6.07 1.21 -18.55
N PHE A 68 -4.78 1.41 -18.79
CA PHE A 68 -3.97 2.44 -18.15
C PHE A 68 -3.33 3.35 -19.19
N ASN A 69 -3.31 4.66 -18.93
CA ASN A 69 -2.69 5.64 -19.83
C ASN A 69 -1.16 5.57 -19.78
N ASP A 70 -0.61 5.35 -18.59
CA ASP A 70 0.81 5.30 -18.27
C ASP A 70 1.07 4.46 -17.01
N GLU A 71 2.34 4.27 -16.67
CA GLU A 71 2.75 3.50 -15.52
C GLU A 71 2.36 4.16 -14.18
N GLU A 72 2.31 5.49 -14.11
CA GLU A 72 1.90 6.21 -12.89
C GLU A 72 0.42 5.96 -12.62
N HIS A 73 -0.41 5.94 -13.66
CA HIS A 73 -1.83 5.56 -13.54
C HIS A 73 -1.99 4.11 -13.06
N LEU A 74 -1.18 3.18 -13.57
CA LEU A 74 -1.14 1.78 -13.10
C LEU A 74 -0.73 1.71 -11.62
N LYS A 75 0.37 2.39 -11.23
CA LYS A 75 0.85 2.44 -9.83
C LYS A 75 -0.21 3.01 -8.89
N ALA A 76 -0.79 4.16 -9.24
CA ALA A 76 -1.85 4.80 -8.45
C ALA A 76 -3.09 3.92 -8.31
N TRP A 77 -3.45 3.17 -9.37
CA TRP A 77 -4.56 2.22 -9.35
C TRP A 77 -4.27 1.05 -8.40
N LEU A 78 -3.06 0.47 -8.45
CA LEU A 78 -2.64 -0.62 -7.55
C LEU A 78 -2.71 -0.18 -6.09
N ILE A 79 -2.15 0.98 -5.75
CA ILE A 79 -2.21 1.55 -4.40
C ILE A 79 -3.66 1.72 -3.94
N ARG A 80 -4.52 2.30 -4.78
CA ARG A 80 -5.95 2.47 -4.47
C ARG A 80 -6.65 1.14 -4.23
N VAL A 81 -6.35 0.12 -5.03
CA VAL A 81 -6.94 -1.22 -4.87
C VAL A 81 -6.43 -1.86 -3.58
N ALA A 82 -5.15 -1.78 -3.27
CA ALA A 82 -4.58 -2.28 -2.02
C ALA A 82 -5.27 -1.64 -0.80
N ILE A 83 -5.40 -0.32 -0.78
CA ILE A 83 -6.12 0.42 0.26
C ILE A 83 -7.57 -0.07 0.41
N ASN A 84 -8.26 -0.30 -0.71
CA ASN A 84 -9.64 -0.78 -0.70
C ASN A 84 -9.77 -2.22 -0.21
N GLU A 85 -8.82 -3.11 -0.55
CA GLU A 85 -8.80 -4.48 -0.02
C GLU A 85 -8.58 -4.48 1.49
N CYS A 86 -7.61 -3.71 1.98
CA CYS A 86 -7.39 -3.54 3.42
C CYS A 86 -8.63 -2.99 4.14
N ASN A 87 -9.28 -1.98 3.57
CA ASN A 87 -10.51 -1.42 4.15
C ASN A 87 -11.64 -2.45 4.20
N ARG A 88 -11.77 -3.29 3.17
CA ARG A 88 -12.75 -4.37 3.13
C ARG A 88 -12.44 -5.44 4.17
N PHE A 89 -11.17 -5.83 4.27
CA PHE A 89 -10.71 -6.78 5.27
C PHE A 89 -11.02 -6.29 6.69
N LEU A 90 -10.67 -5.05 7.02
CA LEU A 90 -10.94 -4.43 8.32
C LEU A 90 -12.43 -4.33 8.64
N LYS A 91 -13.28 -4.09 7.63
CA LYS A 91 -14.75 -4.05 7.82
C LYS A 91 -15.33 -5.43 8.09
N LYS A 92 -14.81 -6.47 7.41
CA LYS A 92 -15.29 -7.84 7.54
C LYS A 92 -14.85 -8.48 8.86
N ASN A 93 -13.62 -8.21 9.26
CA ASN A 93 -12.97 -8.84 10.40
C ASN A 93 -12.98 -7.91 11.63
N ARG A 94 -14.02 -7.08 11.80
CA ARG A 94 -14.18 -6.32 13.03
C ARG A 94 -14.39 -7.25 14.22
N PRO A 95 -13.29 -7.63 14.89
CA PRO A 95 -13.24 -7.56 16.33
C PRO A 95 -12.15 -6.58 16.74
N PHE A 96 -12.34 -5.98 17.89
CA PHE A 96 -11.40 -5.28 18.73
C PHE A 96 -9.96 -5.82 18.52
N ILE A 97 -9.14 -5.11 17.74
CA ILE A 97 -7.71 -5.40 17.71
C ILE A 97 -7.12 -4.65 18.90
N PRO A 98 -6.69 -5.35 19.96
CA PRO A 98 -5.88 -4.70 20.98
C PRO A 98 -4.67 -4.12 20.27
N VAL A 99 -4.28 -2.90 20.62
CA VAL A 99 -3.00 -2.32 20.23
C VAL A 99 -1.92 -3.14 20.94
N GLY A 100 -1.67 -4.36 20.44
CA GLY A 100 -0.63 -5.26 20.88
C GLY A 100 0.65 -4.95 20.13
N LYS A 101 1.77 -5.04 20.84
CA LYS A 101 3.13 -4.82 20.38
C LYS A 101 3.34 -5.41 18.98
N ILE A 102 3.51 -4.52 18.00
CA ILE A 102 3.96 -4.91 16.68
C ILE A 102 5.48 -5.02 16.79
N GLU A 103 5.96 -6.23 16.96
CA GLU A 103 7.30 -6.57 16.56
C GLU A 103 7.26 -6.62 15.02
N ALA A 104 7.48 -5.46 14.39
CA ALA A 104 7.70 -5.40 12.96
C ALA A 104 9.03 -6.11 12.70
N GLU A 105 8.98 -7.36 12.25
CA GLU A 105 10.13 -7.98 11.64
C GLU A 105 10.61 -7.05 10.52
N LYS A 106 11.89 -6.68 10.59
CA LYS A 106 12.59 -5.68 9.74
C LYS A 106 12.63 -6.01 8.23
N THR A 107 11.78 -6.90 7.75
CA THR A 107 11.94 -7.56 6.46
C THR A 107 11.28 -6.86 5.28
N TYR A 108 10.43 -5.85 5.51
CA TYR A 108 9.63 -5.23 4.44
C TYR A 108 10.01 -3.80 4.06
N PHE A 109 10.96 -3.18 4.78
CA PHE A 109 11.37 -1.81 4.49
C PHE A 109 12.85 -1.78 4.08
N PRO A 110 13.24 -1.00 3.03
CA PRO A 110 14.63 -0.76 2.72
C PRO A 110 15.40 -0.21 3.92
N HIS A 111 16.66 -0.58 4.07
CA HIS A 111 17.47 -0.40 5.28
C HIS A 111 17.60 1.04 5.80
N ASP A 112 17.38 2.06 4.94
CA ASP A 112 17.54 3.49 5.28
C ASP A 112 16.24 4.16 5.76
N GLU A 113 15.09 3.44 5.74
CA GLU A 113 13.76 3.96 6.08
C GLU A 113 13.21 3.43 7.42
N VAL A 114 14.02 2.74 8.21
CA VAL A 114 13.55 2.04 9.44
C VAL A 114 12.91 3.00 10.44
N ASP A 115 13.48 4.20 10.62
CA ASP A 115 12.96 5.19 11.56
C ASP A 115 11.61 5.76 11.12
N MET A 116 11.48 6.10 9.85
CA MET A 116 10.22 6.63 9.29
C MET A 116 9.11 5.57 9.35
N SER A 117 9.43 4.31 9.04
CA SER A 117 8.47 3.21 9.05
C SER A 117 7.87 2.96 10.43
N TRP A 118 8.69 3.02 11.48
CA TRP A 118 8.24 2.88 12.86
C TRP A 118 7.30 4.03 13.29
N ALA A 119 7.65 5.28 12.96
CA ALA A 119 6.79 6.42 13.24
C ALA A 119 5.46 6.33 12.48
N LEU A 120 5.50 5.89 11.21
CA LEU A 120 4.29 5.67 10.42
C LEU A 120 3.37 4.61 11.04
N LEU A 121 3.91 3.52 11.59
CA LEU A 121 3.10 2.49 12.25
C LEU A 121 2.39 2.99 13.51
N LYS A 122 2.92 4.00 14.20
CA LYS A 122 2.27 4.63 15.36
C LYS A 122 1.14 5.60 14.98
N LEU A 123 1.14 6.12 13.76
CA LEU A 123 0.08 7.02 13.31
C LEU A 123 -1.25 6.30 13.07
N ASP A 124 -2.36 7.03 13.25
CA ASP A 124 -3.66 6.63 12.69
C ASP A 124 -3.57 6.47 11.17
N HIS A 125 -4.27 5.50 10.60
CA HIS A 125 -4.23 5.18 9.16
C HIS A 125 -4.49 6.41 8.26
N LYS A 126 -5.39 7.34 8.66
CA LYS A 126 -5.72 8.54 7.89
C LYS A 126 -4.54 9.51 7.71
N TYR A 127 -3.66 9.60 8.71
CA TYR A 127 -2.43 10.41 8.64
C TYR A 127 -1.31 9.64 7.97
N ARG A 128 -1.18 8.36 8.29
CA ARG A 128 -0.18 7.46 7.72
C ARG A 128 -0.28 7.39 6.21
N ASP A 129 -1.48 7.17 5.66
CA ASP A 129 -1.70 7.09 4.22
C ASP A 129 -1.18 8.33 3.48
N VAL A 130 -1.51 9.53 3.96
CA VAL A 130 -1.10 10.76 3.28
C VAL A 130 0.40 11.05 3.45
N ILE A 131 0.97 10.75 4.62
CA ILE A 131 2.42 10.91 4.86
C ILE A 131 3.21 9.93 3.98
N TYR A 132 2.82 8.66 3.95
CA TYR A 132 3.47 7.66 3.11
C TYR A 132 3.42 8.01 1.63
N LEU A 133 2.24 8.34 1.10
CA LEU A 133 2.09 8.68 -0.30
C LEU A 133 2.87 9.94 -0.69
N TYR A 134 3.00 10.91 0.22
CA TYR A 134 3.69 12.16 -0.04
C TYR A 134 5.22 12.01 0.04
N TYR A 135 5.74 11.33 1.08
CA TYR A 135 7.18 11.29 1.38
C TYR A 135 7.88 10.03 0.86
N CYS A 136 7.19 8.90 0.78
CA CYS A 136 7.81 7.65 0.33
C CYS A 136 7.49 7.33 -1.15
N GLU A 137 6.34 7.77 -1.65
CA GLU A 137 5.91 7.49 -3.01
C GLU A 137 5.92 8.73 -3.93
N ASP A 138 6.34 9.90 -3.41
CA ASP A 138 6.50 11.18 -4.12
C ASP A 138 5.24 11.72 -4.82
N TYR A 139 4.04 11.34 -4.33
CA TYR A 139 2.79 11.86 -4.90
C TYR A 139 2.50 13.30 -4.47
N LYS A 140 2.04 14.12 -5.42
CA LYS A 140 1.53 15.47 -5.14
C LYS A 140 0.17 15.42 -4.45
N VAL A 141 -0.21 16.52 -3.80
CA VAL A 141 -1.48 16.62 -3.05
C VAL A 141 -2.69 16.25 -3.89
N GLU A 142 -2.74 16.67 -5.13
CA GLU A 142 -3.82 16.43 -6.08
C GLU A 142 -3.93 14.95 -6.45
N GLU A 143 -2.79 14.30 -6.64
CA GLU A 143 -2.71 12.87 -6.94
C GLU A 143 -3.13 12.02 -5.73
N ILE A 144 -2.66 12.38 -4.52
CA ILE A 144 -3.08 11.76 -3.25
C ILE A 144 -4.60 11.92 -3.06
N ALA A 145 -5.14 13.09 -3.36
CA ALA A 145 -6.57 13.35 -3.31
C ALA A 145 -7.35 12.40 -4.23
N ASN A 146 -6.86 12.17 -5.44
CA ASN A 146 -7.43 11.24 -6.41
C ASN A 146 -7.30 9.77 -5.93
N ILE A 147 -6.12 9.37 -5.40
CA ILE A 147 -5.88 8.01 -4.90
C ILE A 147 -6.82 7.70 -3.73
N LEU A 148 -6.91 8.60 -2.75
CA LEU A 148 -7.67 8.42 -1.52
C LEU A 148 -9.15 8.81 -1.65
N LYS A 149 -9.60 9.33 -2.79
CA LYS A 149 -10.95 9.90 -3.02
C LYS A 149 -11.32 10.95 -1.97
N LYS A 150 -10.42 11.90 -1.76
CA LYS A 150 -10.58 13.03 -0.84
C LYS A 150 -10.43 14.35 -1.58
N SER A 151 -10.86 15.47 -0.98
CA SER A 151 -10.53 16.79 -1.53
C SER A 151 -9.05 17.14 -1.29
N PRO A 152 -8.41 17.94 -2.17
CA PRO A 152 -7.04 18.42 -1.94
C PRO A 152 -6.89 19.16 -0.60
N ASN A 153 -7.89 19.93 -0.19
CA ASN A 153 -7.88 20.62 1.11
C ASN A 153 -7.88 19.64 2.28
N THR A 154 -8.62 18.54 2.18
CA THR A 154 -8.58 17.47 3.17
C THR A 154 -7.19 16.85 3.25
N VAL A 155 -6.55 16.58 2.11
CA VAL A 155 -5.19 16.02 2.07
C VAL A 155 -4.18 16.98 2.71
N LYS A 156 -4.23 18.27 2.37
CA LYS A 156 -3.37 19.31 2.99
C LYS A 156 -3.52 19.33 4.52
N THR A 157 -4.75 19.29 5.01
CA THR A 157 -5.05 19.27 6.45
C THR A 157 -4.51 17.99 7.11
N LEU A 158 -4.70 16.84 6.49
CA LEU A 158 -4.18 15.56 7.00
C LEU A 158 -2.66 15.52 7.00
N LEU A 159 -1.99 16.05 5.95
CA LEU A 159 -0.53 16.18 5.90
C LEU A 159 -0.01 17.07 7.03
N LYS A 160 -0.63 18.25 7.25
CA LYS A 160 -0.22 19.15 8.34
C LYS A 160 -0.31 18.44 9.69
N ARG A 161 -1.46 17.86 10.02
CA ARG A 161 -1.67 17.16 11.30
C ARG A 161 -0.82 15.90 11.40
N GLY A 162 -0.58 15.20 10.30
CA GLY A 162 0.31 14.03 10.27
C GLY A 162 1.75 14.40 10.62
N ARG A 163 2.27 15.52 10.08
CA ARG A 163 3.62 16.03 10.42
C ARG A 163 3.75 16.41 11.90
N GLU A 164 2.72 17.06 12.45
CA GLU A 164 2.66 17.42 13.87
C GLU A 164 2.75 16.14 14.74
N LYS A 165 1.99 15.10 14.40
CA LYS A 165 2.03 13.82 15.12
C LYS A 165 3.34 13.06 14.96
N VAL A 166 3.97 13.12 13.79
CA VAL A 166 5.32 12.54 13.59
C VAL A 166 6.33 13.24 14.49
N LYS A 167 6.27 14.58 14.60
CA LYS A 167 7.14 15.34 15.51
C LYS A 167 6.91 14.94 16.98
N GLU A 168 5.67 14.76 17.41
CA GLU A 168 5.32 14.30 18.76
C GLU A 168 5.92 12.91 19.05
N ILE A 169 5.90 12.01 18.05
CA ILE A 169 6.47 10.65 18.18
C ILE A 169 8.00 10.69 18.33
N TYR A 170 8.68 11.57 17.59
CA TYR A 170 10.14 11.71 17.68
C TYR A 170 10.60 12.61 18.84
N GLY A 171 9.80 13.58 19.25
CA GLY A 171 10.15 14.51 20.35
C GLY A 171 9.74 14.02 21.73
N GLY A 172 9.09 12.86 21.85
CA GLY A 172 8.69 12.28 23.13
C GLY A 172 9.72 11.37 23.79
N ASP A 173 10.90 11.24 23.21
CA ASP A 173 12.02 10.44 23.75
C ASP A 173 13.13 11.32 24.41
N GLU A 174 12.80 12.60 24.84
CA GLU A 174 13.65 13.43 25.68
C GLU A 174 13.22 13.40 27.14
#